data_1ab280c8ca0bf6de33d673419093cbab
#
_entry.id   1ab280c8ca0bf6de33d673419093cbab
#
_cell.length_a   1.000
_cell.length_b   1.000
_cell.length_c   1.000
_cell.angle_alpha   90.00
_cell.angle_beta   90.00
_cell.angle_gamma   90.00
#
_symmetry.space_group_name_H-M   'P 1'
#
loop_
_entity.id
_entity.type
_entity.pdbx_description
1 polymer ?
#
loop_
_entity_poly.entity_id
_entity_poly.type
_entity_poly.pdbx_seq_one_letter_code
_entity_poly.pdbx_strand_id
1 'polypeptide(L)'
;FTWNLAELVRMTGMAVPRVVSNESPELEQAVQAGEKIILSPGPGTVEDACHRATFRLLDRLPRFTPVLGVCLGHQILGVRFGARLEHLSQPLHGAREVICRTEQCPLLEGLPEQFPAALYHSWRLAAFPWPAELIVTARDSGKNVQAIRHRHLPLYGIQFHPESILTPDGEALLRNFLSLPAGSREKRRIK
;
A
#
# COMPACT_ATOMS: atom_id res chain seq x y z
N PHE A 1 -4.85 -13.97 -0.94
CA PHE A 1 -4.77 -12.58 -1.46
C PHE A 1 -3.43 -12.31 -2.17
N THR A 2 -2.27 -12.70 -1.61
CA THR A 2 -0.95 -12.40 -2.21
C THR A 2 -0.83 -12.87 -3.66
N TRP A 3 -1.24 -14.09 -3.95
CA TRP A 3 -1.18 -14.65 -5.31
C TRP A 3 -2.17 -13.99 -6.27
N ASN A 4 -3.37 -13.63 -5.80
CA ASN A 4 -4.33 -12.88 -6.61
C ASN A 4 -3.80 -11.48 -6.95
N LEU A 5 -3.14 -10.83 -5.99
CA LEU A 5 -2.49 -9.54 -6.20
C LEU A 5 -1.33 -9.65 -7.21
N ALA A 6 -0.51 -10.69 -7.11
CA ALA A 6 0.55 -10.97 -8.08
C ALA A 6 -0.02 -11.24 -9.48
N GLU A 7 -1.12 -11.99 -9.57
CA GLU A 7 -1.78 -12.24 -10.84
C GLU A 7 -2.35 -10.95 -11.45
N LEU A 8 -2.98 -10.10 -10.65
CA LEU A 8 -3.46 -8.80 -11.12
C LEU A 8 -2.31 -7.92 -11.64
N VAL A 9 -1.15 -7.92 -10.97
CA VAL A 9 0.06 -7.24 -11.49
C VAL A 9 0.47 -7.82 -12.85
N ARG A 10 0.47 -9.15 -13.00
CA ARG A 10 0.81 -9.79 -14.28
C ARG A 10 -0.18 -9.42 -15.39
N MET A 11 -1.47 -9.37 -15.06
CA MET A 11 -2.54 -9.00 -16.01
C MET A 11 -2.37 -7.58 -16.55
N THR A 12 -1.74 -6.66 -15.81
CA THR A 12 -1.43 -5.32 -16.34
C THR A 12 -0.51 -5.37 -17.56
N GLY A 13 0.25 -6.45 -17.76
CA GLY A 13 1.29 -6.54 -18.80
C GLY A 13 2.50 -5.63 -18.58
N MET A 14 2.56 -4.88 -17.47
CA MET A 14 3.63 -3.92 -17.20
C MET A 14 4.80 -4.50 -16.43
N ALA A 15 4.58 -5.57 -15.67
CA ALA A 15 5.60 -6.21 -14.84
C ALA A 15 5.31 -7.70 -14.63
N VAL A 16 6.37 -8.46 -14.40
CA VAL A 16 6.29 -9.83 -13.90
C VAL A 16 6.66 -9.81 -12.42
N PRO A 17 5.70 -9.98 -11.51
CA PRO A 17 5.97 -9.91 -10.08
C PRO A 17 6.73 -11.13 -9.58
N ARG A 18 7.63 -10.95 -8.63
CA ARG A 18 8.22 -11.99 -7.81
C ARG A 18 7.58 -11.96 -6.43
N VAL A 19 7.08 -13.10 -5.97
CA VAL A 19 6.56 -13.24 -4.60
C VAL A 19 7.67 -13.81 -3.73
N VAL A 20 8.09 -13.04 -2.75
CA VAL A 20 9.17 -13.41 -1.83
C VAL A 20 8.73 -13.23 -0.38
N SER A 21 9.27 -14.03 0.52
CA SER A 21 9.10 -13.82 1.95
C SER A 21 9.81 -12.54 2.38
N ASN A 22 9.24 -11.85 3.37
CA ASN A 22 9.84 -10.66 3.98
C ASN A 22 11.18 -10.94 4.70
N GLU A 23 11.53 -12.20 4.90
CA GLU A 23 12.81 -12.65 5.46
C GLU A 23 13.77 -13.17 4.38
N SER A 24 13.37 -13.19 3.10
CA SER A 24 14.20 -13.71 2.02
C SER A 24 15.37 -12.77 1.70
N PRO A 25 16.59 -13.31 1.54
CA PRO A 25 17.73 -12.54 1.02
C PRO A 25 17.48 -11.92 -0.37
N GLU A 26 16.61 -12.51 -1.18
CA GLU A 26 16.24 -11.99 -2.50
C GLU A 26 15.58 -10.61 -2.42
N LEU A 27 14.90 -10.32 -1.29
CA LEU A 27 14.26 -9.03 -1.07
C LEU A 27 15.30 -7.90 -1.01
N GLU A 28 16.45 -8.15 -0.37
CA GLU A 28 17.52 -7.16 -0.30
C GLU A 28 18.14 -6.89 -1.68
N GLN A 29 18.27 -7.92 -2.51
CA GLN A 29 18.72 -7.77 -3.90
C GLN A 29 17.74 -6.95 -4.74
N ALA A 30 16.43 -7.20 -4.61
CA ALA A 30 15.39 -6.43 -5.28
C ALA A 30 15.44 -4.94 -4.90
N VAL A 31 15.61 -4.64 -3.61
CA VAL A 31 15.77 -3.28 -3.10
C VAL A 31 17.01 -2.58 -3.69
N GLN A 32 18.14 -3.29 -3.74
CA GLN A 32 19.38 -2.75 -4.33
C GLN A 32 19.25 -2.51 -5.83
N ALA A 33 18.47 -3.33 -6.52
CA ALA A 33 18.14 -3.18 -7.93
C ALA A 33 17.17 -2.02 -8.21
N GLY A 34 16.60 -1.39 -7.17
CA GLY A 34 15.64 -0.30 -7.31
C GLY A 34 14.25 -0.76 -7.75
N GLU A 35 13.91 -2.02 -7.51
CA GLU A 35 12.60 -2.58 -7.85
C GLU A 35 11.49 -1.95 -6.99
N LYS A 36 10.29 -1.85 -7.54
CA LYS A 36 9.09 -1.45 -6.80
C LYS A 36 8.67 -2.57 -5.87
N ILE A 37 8.18 -2.21 -4.70
CA ILE A 37 7.80 -3.16 -3.66
C ILE A 37 6.31 -3.07 -3.39
N ILE A 38 5.64 -4.21 -3.32
CA ILE A 38 4.26 -4.32 -2.84
C ILE A 38 4.29 -5.13 -1.55
N LEU A 39 3.88 -4.50 -0.44
CA LEU A 39 3.62 -5.19 0.81
C LEU A 39 2.21 -5.77 0.73
N SER A 40 2.13 -7.09 0.66
CA SER A 40 0.88 -7.81 0.41
C SER A 40 -0.09 -7.76 1.61
N PRO A 41 -1.39 -8.04 1.36
CA PRO A 41 -2.29 -8.46 2.42
C PRO A 41 -1.77 -9.69 3.16
N GLY A 42 -2.18 -9.84 4.41
CA GLY A 42 -1.82 -11.00 5.22
C GLY A 42 -2.73 -11.15 6.43
N PRO A 43 -2.71 -12.32 7.09
CA PRO A 43 -3.38 -12.53 8.36
C PRO A 43 -2.63 -11.84 9.50
N GLY A 44 -3.30 -11.74 10.66
CA GLY A 44 -2.69 -11.22 11.89
C GLY A 44 -2.73 -9.71 12.02
N THR A 45 -1.85 -9.17 12.83
CA THR A 45 -1.72 -7.75 13.14
C THR A 45 -0.31 -7.25 12.88
N VAL A 46 -0.12 -5.95 12.78
CA VAL A 46 1.21 -5.35 12.59
C VAL A 46 2.18 -5.63 13.73
N GLU A 47 1.67 -5.99 14.92
CA GLU A 47 2.46 -6.28 16.12
C GLU A 47 3.06 -7.69 16.09
N ASP A 48 2.60 -8.55 15.19
CA ASP A 48 3.08 -9.92 15.11
C ASP A 48 4.58 -9.95 14.76
N ALA A 49 5.29 -10.86 15.43
CA ALA A 49 6.75 -10.95 15.33
C ALA A 49 7.28 -11.14 13.89
N CYS A 50 6.50 -11.82 13.04
CA CYS A 50 6.83 -12.05 11.63
C CYS A 50 6.94 -10.76 10.80
N HIS A 51 6.35 -9.63 11.26
CA HIS A 51 6.42 -8.35 10.54
C HIS A 51 7.63 -7.50 10.90
N ARG A 52 8.43 -7.90 11.90
CA ARG A 52 9.66 -7.19 12.28
C ARG A 52 10.65 -7.06 11.11
N ALA A 53 10.73 -8.09 10.26
CA ALA A 53 11.58 -8.05 9.07
C ALA A 53 11.10 -6.97 8.08
N THR A 54 9.79 -6.83 7.90
CA THR A 54 9.20 -5.78 7.04
C THR A 54 9.48 -4.37 7.58
N PHE A 55 9.39 -4.15 8.89
CA PHE A 55 9.76 -2.87 9.49
C PHE A 55 11.24 -2.55 9.28
N ARG A 56 12.14 -3.52 9.52
CA ARG A 56 13.58 -3.35 9.24
C ARG A 56 13.88 -3.07 7.77
N LEU A 57 13.12 -3.69 6.86
CA LEU A 57 13.20 -3.39 5.44
C LEU A 57 12.86 -1.93 5.17
N LEU A 58 11.71 -1.46 5.65
CA LEU A 58 11.25 -0.09 5.45
C LEU A 58 12.23 0.95 6.00
N ASP A 59 12.96 0.64 7.09
CA ASP A 59 13.99 1.50 7.66
C ASP A 59 15.22 1.66 6.78
N ARG A 60 15.50 0.67 5.92
CA ARG A 60 16.70 0.60 5.08
C ARG A 60 16.42 0.95 3.61
N LEU A 61 15.16 1.09 3.23
CA LEU A 61 14.80 1.38 1.85
C LEU A 61 15.44 2.70 1.37
N PRO A 62 16.01 2.70 0.18
CA PRO A 62 16.38 3.96 -0.46
C PRO A 62 15.16 4.89 -0.56
N ARG A 63 15.35 6.19 -0.27
CA ARG A 63 14.24 7.16 -0.19
C ARG A 63 13.40 7.30 -1.46
N PHE A 64 13.87 6.80 -2.57
CA PHE A 64 13.21 6.85 -3.86
C PHE A 64 12.55 5.51 -4.27
N THR A 65 12.63 4.46 -3.44
CA THR A 65 12.01 3.16 -3.73
C THR A 65 10.48 3.27 -3.61
N PRO A 66 9.71 3.07 -4.69
CA PRO A 66 8.25 3.08 -4.59
C PRO A 66 7.76 1.85 -3.82
N VAL A 67 6.90 2.10 -2.83
CA VAL A 67 6.25 1.04 -2.03
C VAL A 67 4.75 1.23 -2.04
N LEU A 68 4.02 0.16 -2.28
CA LEU A 68 2.58 0.07 -2.10
C LEU A 68 2.27 -0.93 -0.98
N GLY A 69 1.62 -0.48 0.08
CA GLY A 69 1.05 -1.37 1.10
C GLY A 69 -0.42 -1.65 0.81
N VAL A 70 -0.82 -2.91 0.80
CA VAL A 70 -2.21 -3.35 0.61
C VAL A 70 -2.70 -4.00 1.89
N CYS A 71 -3.83 -3.56 2.42
CA CYS A 71 -4.49 -4.05 3.63
C CYS A 71 -3.51 -4.09 4.82
N LEU A 72 -2.97 -5.24 5.21
CA LEU A 72 -1.95 -5.33 6.26
C LEU A 72 -0.70 -4.50 5.91
N GLY A 73 -0.24 -4.51 4.66
CA GLY A 73 0.86 -3.67 4.21
C GLY A 73 0.60 -2.16 4.36
N HIS A 74 -0.63 -1.71 4.15
CA HIS A 74 -1.07 -0.34 4.43
C HIS A 74 -0.98 -0.02 5.93
N GLN A 75 -1.44 -0.95 6.78
CA GLN A 75 -1.39 -0.78 8.23
C GLN A 75 0.06 -0.73 8.73
N ILE A 76 0.95 -1.59 8.19
CA ILE A 76 2.40 -1.56 8.50
C ILE A 76 3.00 -0.20 8.12
N LEU A 77 2.71 0.32 6.94
CA LEU A 77 3.17 1.65 6.53
C LEU A 77 2.64 2.74 7.47
N GLY A 78 1.34 2.71 7.79
CA GLY A 78 0.74 3.68 8.70
C GLY A 78 1.42 3.68 10.07
N VAL A 79 1.56 2.52 10.68
CA VAL A 79 2.17 2.36 12.00
C VAL A 79 3.65 2.74 12.00
N ARG A 80 4.39 2.42 10.92
CA ARG A 80 5.80 2.83 10.76
C ARG A 80 6.00 4.34 10.88
N PHE A 81 5.01 5.13 10.48
CA PHE A 81 5.03 6.59 10.56
C PHE A 81 4.21 7.15 11.73
N GLY A 82 3.84 6.32 12.71
CA GLY A 82 3.22 6.74 13.96
C GLY A 82 1.69 6.76 13.98
N ALA A 83 1.02 6.28 12.94
CA ALA A 83 -0.42 6.06 13.01
C ALA A 83 -0.73 4.93 14.00
N ARG A 84 -1.89 5.01 14.65
CA ARG A 84 -2.37 3.96 15.55
C ARG A 84 -3.29 3.00 14.81
N LEU A 85 -3.32 1.74 15.27
CA LEU A 85 -4.35 0.80 14.87
C LEU A 85 -5.51 0.83 15.84
N GLU A 86 -6.70 0.57 15.31
CA GLU A 86 -7.90 0.30 16.09
C GLU A 86 -8.62 -0.92 15.53
N HIS A 87 -9.19 -1.71 16.41
CA HIS A 87 -10.00 -2.87 16.05
C HIS A 87 -11.41 -2.42 15.69
N LEU A 88 -11.96 -2.95 14.60
CA LEU A 88 -13.37 -2.74 14.24
C LEU A 88 -14.27 -3.50 15.19
N SER A 89 -15.36 -2.88 15.63
CA SER A 89 -16.40 -3.57 16.40
C SER A 89 -17.06 -4.70 15.61
N GLN A 90 -17.12 -4.54 14.29
CA GLN A 90 -17.59 -5.55 13.35
C GLN A 90 -16.55 -5.71 12.24
N PRO A 91 -15.87 -6.86 12.14
CA PRO A 91 -14.96 -7.16 11.05
C PRO A 91 -15.64 -7.12 9.68
N LEU A 92 -14.94 -6.61 8.68
CA LEU A 92 -15.40 -6.58 7.30
C LEU A 92 -14.76 -7.72 6.52
N HIS A 93 -15.57 -8.62 5.97
CA HIS A 93 -15.11 -9.76 5.18
C HIS A 93 -15.92 -9.87 3.89
N GLY A 94 -15.39 -9.34 2.79
CA GLY A 94 -16.07 -9.28 1.50
C GLY A 94 -17.12 -8.16 1.42
N ALA A 95 -17.01 -7.17 2.29
CA ALA A 95 -17.84 -5.98 2.20
C ALA A 95 -17.43 -5.13 0.99
N ARG A 96 -18.41 -4.63 0.26
CA ARG A 96 -18.20 -3.65 -0.82
C ARG A 96 -18.57 -2.27 -0.30
N GLU A 97 -17.59 -1.38 -0.27
CA GLU A 97 -17.74 -0.01 0.22
C GLU A 97 -17.45 1.01 -0.87
N VAL A 98 -18.04 2.19 -0.76
CA VAL A 98 -17.72 3.32 -1.63
C VAL A 98 -16.55 4.08 -1.02
N ILE A 99 -15.47 4.17 -1.80
CA ILE A 99 -14.26 4.89 -1.44
C ILE A 99 -14.30 6.27 -2.10
N CYS A 100 -14.18 7.32 -1.28
CA CYS A 100 -14.19 8.71 -1.72
C CYS A 100 -12.76 9.27 -1.69
N ARG A 101 -12.29 9.80 -2.80
CA ARG A 101 -11.00 10.50 -2.87
C ARG A 101 -11.09 11.81 -2.09
N THR A 102 -10.06 12.11 -1.30
CA THR A 102 -10.01 13.32 -0.45
C THR A 102 -8.87 14.25 -0.83
N GLU A 103 -7.82 13.71 -1.44
CA GLU A 103 -6.61 14.44 -1.82
C GLU A 103 -6.02 13.88 -3.13
N GLN A 104 -5.25 14.70 -3.83
CA GLN A 104 -4.54 14.25 -5.01
C GLN A 104 -3.48 13.20 -4.65
N CYS A 105 -3.50 12.12 -5.40
CA CYS A 105 -2.58 11.00 -5.23
C CYS A 105 -2.29 10.35 -6.59
N PRO A 106 -1.03 10.23 -7.00
CA PRO A 106 -0.67 9.56 -8.25
C PRO A 106 -1.24 8.14 -8.36
N LEU A 107 -1.34 7.43 -7.23
CA LEU A 107 -1.93 6.09 -7.19
C LEU A 107 -3.40 6.06 -7.62
N LEU A 108 -4.16 7.13 -7.35
CA LEU A 108 -5.59 7.23 -7.60
C LEU A 108 -5.90 8.10 -8.85
N GLU A 109 -4.90 8.44 -9.64
CA GLU A 109 -5.08 9.26 -10.84
C GLU A 109 -5.95 8.54 -11.86
N GLY A 110 -6.86 9.27 -12.49
CA GLY A 110 -7.80 8.72 -13.48
C GLY A 110 -8.94 7.86 -12.91
N LEU A 111 -8.92 7.49 -11.62
CA LEU A 111 -10.06 6.83 -10.98
C LEU A 111 -11.19 7.85 -10.72
N PRO A 112 -12.47 7.41 -10.69
CA PRO A 112 -13.59 8.26 -10.29
C PRO A 112 -13.36 8.90 -8.91
N GLU A 113 -14.03 10.02 -8.62
CA GLU A 113 -13.99 10.63 -7.27
C GLU A 113 -14.54 9.70 -6.20
N GLN A 114 -15.49 8.85 -6.60
CA GLN A 114 -16.07 7.80 -5.78
C GLN A 114 -16.05 6.50 -6.57
N PHE A 115 -15.50 5.45 -5.98
CA PHE A 115 -15.42 4.14 -6.60
C PHE A 115 -15.65 3.03 -5.58
N PRO A 116 -16.23 1.89 -5.99
CA PRO A 116 -16.43 0.75 -5.12
C PRO A 116 -15.13 -0.02 -4.90
N ALA A 117 -14.91 -0.50 -3.66
CA ALA A 117 -13.81 -1.39 -3.35
C ALA A 117 -14.17 -2.42 -2.28
N ALA A 118 -13.44 -3.53 -2.29
CA ALA A 118 -13.62 -4.65 -1.38
C ALA A 118 -12.79 -4.48 -0.12
N LEU A 119 -13.42 -4.75 1.03
CA LEU A 119 -12.79 -4.72 2.34
C LEU A 119 -12.79 -6.13 2.98
N TYR A 120 -11.63 -6.52 3.53
CA TYR A 120 -11.41 -7.81 4.21
C TYR A 120 -10.51 -7.61 5.43
N HIS A 121 -10.97 -6.85 6.43
CA HIS A 121 -10.12 -6.53 7.57
C HIS A 121 -10.91 -6.37 8.88
N SER A 122 -10.22 -6.65 9.99
CA SER A 122 -10.69 -6.42 11.36
C SER A 122 -10.00 -5.23 12.02
N TRP A 123 -8.87 -4.78 11.46
CA TRP A 123 -8.07 -3.67 11.94
C TRP A 123 -7.98 -2.57 10.89
N ARG A 124 -7.91 -1.31 11.35
CA ARG A 124 -7.74 -0.14 10.50
C ARG A 124 -6.80 0.88 11.15
N LEU A 125 -6.31 1.82 10.36
CA LEU A 125 -5.62 2.98 10.93
C LEU A 125 -6.64 3.92 11.57
N ALA A 126 -6.38 4.31 12.83
CA ALA A 126 -7.20 5.28 13.56
C ALA A 126 -7.13 6.65 12.88
N ALA A 127 -8.28 7.33 12.81
CA ALA A 127 -8.35 8.66 12.17
C ALA A 127 -7.63 9.76 12.98
N PHE A 128 -7.41 9.54 14.28
CA PHE A 128 -6.79 10.50 15.18
C PHE A 128 -6.10 9.81 16.37
N PRO A 129 -4.93 10.32 16.84
CA PRO A 129 -4.11 11.36 16.20
C PRO A 129 -3.50 10.89 14.89
N TRP A 130 -3.31 11.82 13.93
CA TRP A 130 -2.78 11.50 12.61
C TRP A 130 -1.34 12.02 12.43
N PRO A 131 -0.38 11.21 11.96
CA PRO A 131 1.00 11.64 11.78
C PRO A 131 1.16 12.65 10.64
N ALA A 132 2.01 13.66 10.86
CA ALA A 132 2.20 14.77 9.92
C ALA A 132 2.84 14.34 8.58
N GLU A 133 3.60 13.24 8.59
CA GLU A 133 4.27 12.69 7.40
C GLU A 133 3.31 12.02 6.42
N LEU A 134 2.14 11.60 6.90
CA LEU A 134 1.16 10.90 6.09
C LEU A 134 0.01 11.81 5.68
N ILE A 135 -0.43 11.65 4.45
CA ILE A 135 -1.61 12.32 3.89
C ILE A 135 -2.66 11.25 3.62
N VAL A 136 -3.87 11.45 4.13
CA VAL A 136 -5.02 10.60 3.80
C VAL A 136 -5.52 11.02 2.43
N THR A 137 -5.57 10.09 1.49
CA THR A 137 -5.93 10.36 0.09
C THR A 137 -7.29 9.79 -0.30
N ALA A 138 -7.84 8.89 0.50
CA ALA A 138 -9.22 8.42 0.34
C ALA A 138 -9.81 7.94 1.67
N ARG A 139 -11.13 8.04 1.78
CA ARG A 139 -11.93 7.56 2.93
C ARG A 139 -13.17 6.82 2.44
N ASP A 140 -13.72 5.96 3.28
CA ASP A 140 -15.06 5.40 3.06
C ASP A 140 -16.18 6.34 3.52
N SER A 141 -17.43 5.90 3.36
CA SER A 141 -18.61 6.64 3.80
C SER A 141 -18.64 6.93 5.30
N GLY A 142 -18.04 6.07 6.11
CA GLY A 142 -17.85 6.22 7.56
C GLY A 142 -16.66 7.10 7.94
N LYS A 143 -16.01 7.76 6.96
CA LYS A 143 -14.80 8.61 7.13
C LYS A 143 -13.57 7.84 7.62
N ASN A 144 -13.56 6.52 7.53
CA ASN A 144 -12.39 5.71 7.85
C ASN A 144 -11.30 5.89 6.80
N VAL A 145 -10.05 5.79 7.22
CA VAL A 145 -8.89 5.91 6.32
C VAL A 145 -8.81 4.70 5.40
N GLN A 146 -8.91 4.94 4.09
CA GLN A 146 -8.88 3.88 3.08
C GLN A 146 -7.67 3.97 2.14
N ALA A 147 -7.07 5.15 2.00
CA ALA A 147 -5.82 5.29 1.28
C ALA A 147 -4.95 6.39 1.90
N ILE A 148 -3.64 6.17 1.85
CA ILE A 148 -2.63 7.09 2.35
C ILE A 148 -1.49 7.23 1.34
N ARG A 149 -0.78 8.35 1.41
CA ARG A 149 0.55 8.52 0.83
C ARG A 149 1.48 9.21 1.82
N HIS A 150 2.76 8.94 1.71
CA HIS A 150 3.74 9.75 2.43
C HIS A 150 3.92 11.11 1.74
N ARG A 151 4.17 12.15 2.53
CA ARG A 151 4.27 13.52 2.03
C ARG A 151 5.42 13.73 1.04
N HIS A 152 6.55 13.07 1.25
CA HIS A 152 7.80 13.29 0.52
C HIS A 152 8.42 12.03 -0.10
N LEU A 153 8.02 10.84 0.36
CA LEU A 153 8.54 9.57 -0.13
C LEU A 153 7.51 8.90 -1.06
N PRO A 154 7.94 8.07 -2.00
CA PRO A 154 7.03 7.36 -2.90
C PRO A 154 6.39 6.14 -2.21
N LEU A 155 5.81 6.37 -1.03
CA LEU A 155 5.15 5.35 -0.22
C LEU A 155 3.65 5.58 -0.25
N TYR A 156 2.91 4.54 -0.57
CA TYR A 156 1.47 4.54 -0.74
C TYR A 156 0.86 3.37 0.02
N GLY A 157 -0.34 3.54 0.53
CA GLY A 157 -1.07 2.46 1.19
C GLY A 157 -2.56 2.51 0.87
N ILE A 158 -3.17 1.36 0.67
CA ILE A 158 -4.61 1.18 0.50
C ILE A 158 -5.11 0.09 1.45
N GLN A 159 -6.21 0.36 2.15
CA GLN A 159 -6.83 -0.59 3.06
C GLN A 159 -7.65 -1.64 2.32
N PHE A 160 -8.22 -1.28 1.18
CA PHE A 160 -9.02 -2.14 0.33
C PHE A 160 -8.17 -3.05 -0.57
N HIS A 161 -8.81 -4.04 -1.18
CA HIS A 161 -8.18 -5.09 -1.97
C HIS A 161 -8.36 -4.83 -3.47
N PRO A 162 -7.33 -4.36 -4.19
CA PRO A 162 -7.41 -4.09 -5.62
C PRO A 162 -7.56 -5.38 -6.45
N GLU A 163 -7.12 -6.53 -5.91
CA GLU A 163 -7.21 -7.84 -6.56
C GLU A 163 -8.60 -8.48 -6.49
N SER A 164 -9.52 -7.88 -5.74
CA SER A 164 -10.87 -8.40 -5.61
C SER A 164 -11.74 -8.03 -6.81
N ILE A 165 -12.58 -8.97 -7.25
CA ILE A 165 -13.61 -8.71 -8.28
C ILE A 165 -14.59 -7.59 -7.88
N LEU A 166 -14.71 -7.30 -6.59
CA LEU A 166 -15.54 -6.21 -6.07
C LEU A 166 -14.85 -4.83 -6.15
N THR A 167 -13.61 -4.78 -6.66
CA THR A 167 -12.83 -3.56 -6.89
C THR A 167 -12.53 -3.41 -8.39
N PRO A 168 -13.49 -2.97 -9.19
CA PRO A 168 -13.35 -2.94 -10.65
C PRO A 168 -12.19 -2.07 -11.15
N ASP A 169 -11.83 -1.02 -10.40
CA ASP A 169 -10.72 -0.10 -10.75
C ASP A 169 -9.36 -0.58 -10.23
N GLY A 170 -9.27 -1.81 -9.71
CA GLY A 170 -8.05 -2.35 -9.09
C GLY A 170 -6.87 -2.45 -10.06
N GLU A 171 -7.12 -2.85 -11.31
CA GLU A 171 -6.09 -2.90 -12.35
C GLU A 171 -5.55 -1.51 -12.67
N ALA A 172 -6.43 -0.51 -12.83
CA ALA A 172 -6.04 0.88 -13.11
C ALA A 172 -5.15 1.43 -11.99
N LEU A 173 -5.50 1.16 -10.74
CA LEU A 173 -4.70 1.53 -9.57
C LEU A 173 -3.30 0.90 -9.62
N LEU A 174 -3.18 -0.40 -9.93
CA LEU A 174 -1.88 -1.05 -10.05
C LEU A 174 -1.07 -0.52 -11.23
N ARG A 175 -1.70 -0.21 -12.36
CA ARG A 175 -1.04 0.46 -13.49
C ARG A 175 -0.45 1.81 -13.07
N ASN A 176 -1.18 2.60 -12.29
CA ASN A 176 -0.69 3.86 -11.75
C ASN A 176 0.55 3.64 -10.87
N PHE A 177 0.52 2.67 -9.95
CA PHE A 177 1.69 2.34 -9.12
C PHE A 177 2.88 1.88 -9.97
N LEU A 178 2.66 1.01 -10.93
CA LEU A 178 3.71 0.48 -11.80
C LEU A 178 4.28 1.55 -12.75
N SER A 179 3.53 2.60 -13.06
CA SER A 179 3.98 3.75 -13.86
C SER A 179 4.80 4.76 -13.07
N LEU A 180 4.80 4.72 -11.73
CA LEU A 180 5.62 5.63 -10.94
C LEU A 180 7.10 5.50 -11.35
N PRO A 181 7.86 6.60 -11.36
CA PRO A 181 9.28 6.52 -11.68
C PRO A 181 9.99 5.57 -10.73
N ALA A 182 10.71 4.59 -11.29
CA ALA A 182 11.63 3.78 -10.52
C ALA A 182 12.73 4.68 -9.96
N GLY A 183 13.17 4.43 -8.73
CA GLY A 183 14.20 5.22 -8.12
C GLY A 183 15.51 5.09 -8.85
N SER A 184 15.82 5.99 -9.76
CA SER A 184 17.14 6.10 -10.31
C SER A 184 18.08 6.72 -9.27
N ARG A 185 19.23 6.09 -9.04
CA ARG A 185 20.40 6.75 -8.46
C ARG A 185 20.92 7.79 -9.44
N GLU A 186 20.13 8.79 -9.74
CA GLU A 186 20.66 9.93 -10.48
C GLU A 186 21.65 10.64 -9.56
N LYS A 187 22.93 10.49 -9.90
CA LYS A 187 24.03 11.24 -9.31
C LYS A 187 23.66 12.72 -9.42
N ARG A 188 23.12 13.32 -8.36
CA ARG A 188 23.19 14.78 -8.23
C ARG A 188 24.66 15.12 -8.19
N ARG A 189 25.22 15.50 -9.32
CA ARG A 189 26.43 16.30 -9.37
C ARG A 189 26.11 17.59 -8.63
N ILE A 190 26.59 17.68 -7.40
CA ILE A 190 26.67 18.93 -6.69
C ILE A 190 27.63 19.79 -7.52
N LYS A 191 27.11 20.86 -8.10
CA LYS A 191 27.90 21.97 -8.56
C LYS A 191 28.15 22.95 -7.44
#